data_d9247cf5e5e720a89af6f2f3b3870a14
#
_entry.id   d9247cf5e5e720a89af6f2f3b3870a14
#
_cell.length_a   1.000
_cell.length_b   1.000
_cell.length_c   1.000
_cell.angle_alpha   90.00
_cell.angle_beta   90.00
_cell.angle_gamma   90.00
#
_symmetry.space_group_name_H-M   'P 1'
#
loop_
_entity.id
_entity.type
_entity.pdbx_description
1 polymer ?
#
loop_
_entity_poly.entity_id
_entity_poly.type
_entity_poly.pdbx_seq_one_letter_code
_entity_poly.pdbx_strand_id
1 'polypeptide(L)'
;MKKAATIICTIVIFAFSLIGCGDKDTVAYNLKLNVSSGEVAESFNTHGGFNGDGATFAKIKFSDDSALTQIENNNVWMPLPSDETVQALLYGDYSGFVCDENGNSLIPEIKNGYSMLIDKQDKSLTNMLERASLNFVLGVYDTDTNTLYYYELDT
;
A
#
# COMPACT_ATOMS: atom_id res chain seq x y z
N MET A 1 15.44 -28.48 -42.98
CA MET A 1 14.39 -28.42 -41.94
C MET A 1 15.00 -27.95 -40.61
N LYS A 2 15.34 -26.71 -40.44
CA LYS A 2 15.82 -26.11 -39.18
C LYS A 2 15.70 -24.58 -39.29
N LYS A 3 14.47 -24.02 -39.32
CA LYS A 3 14.22 -22.55 -39.24
C LYS A 3 12.83 -22.19 -38.70
N ALA A 4 12.32 -22.87 -37.69
CA ALA A 4 11.00 -22.54 -37.11
C ALA A 4 10.95 -22.45 -35.58
N ALA A 5 12.09 -22.33 -34.90
CA ALA A 5 12.12 -22.37 -33.43
C ALA A 5 12.52 -21.04 -32.74
N THR A 6 12.68 -19.92 -33.48
CA THR A 6 13.27 -18.71 -32.90
C THR A 6 12.32 -17.53 -32.75
N ILE A 7 11.02 -17.67 -33.01
CA ILE A 7 10.07 -16.52 -33.01
C ILE A 7 9.12 -16.50 -31.79
N ILE A 8 9.09 -17.53 -30.94
CA ILE A 8 8.11 -17.61 -29.84
C ILE A 8 8.60 -16.98 -28.54
N CYS A 9 9.86 -16.63 -28.39
CA CYS A 9 10.43 -16.11 -27.15
C CYS A 9 10.37 -14.58 -26.93
N THR A 10 9.89 -13.81 -27.93
CA THR A 10 9.99 -12.33 -27.90
C THR A 10 8.66 -11.62 -27.53
N ILE A 11 7.56 -12.34 -27.33
CA ILE A 11 6.23 -11.73 -27.09
C ILE A 11 5.82 -11.68 -25.62
N VAL A 12 6.54 -12.35 -24.71
CA VAL A 12 6.13 -12.44 -23.30
C VAL A 12 6.64 -11.26 -22.43
N ILE A 13 7.52 -10.40 -22.95
CA ILE A 13 8.15 -9.34 -22.12
C ILE A 13 7.36 -8.00 -22.15
N PHE A 14 6.30 -7.86 -22.93
CA PHE A 14 5.61 -6.56 -23.12
C PHE A 14 4.28 -6.40 -22.37
N ALA A 15 3.90 -7.33 -21.49
CA ALA A 15 2.63 -7.27 -20.77
C ALA A 15 2.71 -6.67 -19.37
N PHE A 16 3.89 -6.29 -18.86
CA PHE A 16 4.06 -5.81 -17.48
C PHE A 16 4.18 -4.28 -17.31
N SER A 17 3.99 -3.48 -18.34
CA SER A 17 4.27 -2.03 -18.26
C SER A 17 3.03 -1.12 -18.28
N LEU A 18 1.81 -1.62 -18.04
CA LEU A 18 0.60 -0.80 -18.02
C LEU A 18 -0.18 -0.79 -16.70
N ILE A 19 0.35 -1.38 -15.63
CA ILE A 19 -0.35 -1.54 -14.34
C ILE A 19 0.12 -0.50 -13.31
N GLY A 20 0.60 0.64 -13.65
CA GLY A 20 1.21 1.51 -12.63
C GLY A 20 0.65 2.93 -12.52
N CYS A 21 -0.13 3.41 -13.47
CA CYS A 21 -0.47 4.84 -13.49
C CYS A 21 -1.66 5.17 -12.58
N GLY A 22 -2.70 4.33 -12.55
CA GLY A 22 -3.87 4.56 -11.69
C GLY A 22 -3.59 4.36 -10.21
N ASP A 23 -2.71 3.41 -9.86
CA ASP A 23 -2.36 3.13 -8.46
C ASP A 23 -1.58 4.29 -7.83
N LYS A 24 -0.65 4.90 -8.57
CA LYS A 24 0.13 6.06 -8.07
C LYS A 24 -0.74 7.29 -7.83
N ASP A 25 -1.72 7.56 -8.67
CA ASP A 25 -2.62 8.69 -8.50
C ASP A 25 -3.50 8.52 -7.25
N THR A 26 -3.99 7.31 -7.00
CA THR A 26 -4.76 6.95 -5.81
C THR A 26 -3.91 7.10 -4.55
N VAL A 27 -2.69 6.57 -4.55
CA VAL A 27 -1.74 6.70 -3.44
C VAL A 27 -1.41 8.17 -3.16
N ALA A 28 -1.07 8.93 -4.20
CA ALA A 28 -0.75 10.35 -4.08
C ALA A 28 -1.91 11.17 -3.50
N TYR A 29 -3.13 10.89 -3.96
CA TYR A 29 -4.33 11.56 -3.48
C TYR A 29 -4.63 11.27 -2.01
N ASN A 30 -4.62 9.99 -1.63
CA ASN A 30 -4.97 9.56 -0.27
C ASN A 30 -3.90 9.94 0.74
N LEU A 31 -2.63 9.73 0.44
CA LEU A 31 -1.54 10.01 1.37
C LEU A 31 -1.02 11.45 1.32
N LYS A 32 -1.51 12.27 0.37
CA LYS A 32 -1.06 13.65 0.13
C LYS A 32 0.46 13.73 -0.10
N LEU A 33 0.99 12.75 -0.84
CA LEU A 33 2.40 12.64 -1.21
C LEU A 33 2.57 12.70 -2.73
N ASN A 34 3.62 13.35 -3.20
CA ASN A 34 4.05 13.20 -4.58
C ASN A 34 4.88 11.92 -4.70
N VAL A 35 4.31 10.89 -5.31
CA VAL A 35 4.95 9.60 -5.54
C VAL A 35 5.44 9.40 -6.98
N SER A 36 5.52 10.49 -7.76
CA SER A 36 5.85 10.41 -9.20
C SER A 36 7.25 9.84 -9.48
N SER A 37 8.23 10.11 -8.60
CA SER A 37 9.61 9.59 -8.72
C SER A 37 9.76 8.13 -8.30
N GLY A 38 8.78 7.58 -7.57
CA GLY A 38 8.82 6.18 -7.13
C GLY A 38 8.50 5.19 -8.25
N GLU A 39 9.01 3.98 -8.13
CA GLU A 39 8.70 2.84 -8.98
C GLU A 39 7.73 1.89 -8.26
N VAL A 40 6.61 1.55 -8.90
CA VAL A 40 5.67 0.55 -8.38
C VAL A 40 6.30 -0.83 -8.53
N ALA A 41 6.71 -1.41 -7.41
CA ALA A 41 7.32 -2.74 -7.38
C ALA A 41 6.26 -3.86 -7.32
N GLU A 42 5.11 -3.55 -6.72
CA GLU A 42 4.00 -4.49 -6.56
C GLU A 42 2.71 -3.71 -6.35
N SER A 43 1.62 -4.14 -6.94
CA SER A 43 0.28 -3.60 -6.66
C SER A 43 -0.82 -4.58 -7.01
N PHE A 44 -1.95 -4.45 -6.31
CA PHE A 44 -3.21 -5.08 -6.70
C PHE A 44 -4.39 -4.19 -6.29
N ASN A 45 -5.54 -4.44 -6.92
CA ASN A 45 -6.81 -3.83 -6.57
C ASN A 45 -7.91 -4.87 -6.73
N THR A 46 -8.62 -5.16 -5.64
CA THR A 46 -9.71 -6.14 -5.62
C THR A 46 -11.08 -5.49 -5.50
N HIS A 47 -11.15 -4.13 -5.49
CA HIS A 47 -12.43 -3.44 -5.46
C HIS A 47 -13.25 -3.84 -6.68
N GLY A 48 -14.46 -4.32 -6.41
CA GLY A 48 -15.37 -4.79 -7.45
C GLY A 48 -16.76 -5.03 -6.89
N GLY A 49 -17.69 -5.32 -7.79
CA GLY A 49 -19.06 -5.60 -7.39
C GLY A 49 -19.88 -4.33 -7.09
N PHE A 50 -21.11 -4.57 -6.59
CA PHE A 50 -22.12 -3.52 -6.42
C PHE A 50 -21.83 -2.59 -5.23
N ASN A 51 -21.15 -3.08 -4.19
CA ASN A 51 -20.90 -2.33 -2.96
C ASN A 51 -19.54 -1.61 -2.95
N GLY A 52 -18.65 -1.92 -3.89
CA GLY A 52 -17.30 -1.33 -3.93
C GLY A 52 -16.35 -1.89 -2.86
N ASP A 53 -16.74 -2.94 -2.14
CA ASP A 53 -15.89 -3.60 -1.15
C ASP A 53 -14.63 -4.18 -1.80
N GLY A 54 -13.52 -4.12 -1.07
CA GLY A 54 -12.26 -4.66 -1.58
C GLY A 54 -11.05 -4.03 -0.91
N ALA A 55 -9.89 -4.37 -1.44
CA ALA A 55 -8.62 -3.84 -0.99
C ALA A 55 -7.77 -3.35 -2.17
N THR A 56 -7.02 -2.29 -1.93
CA THR A 56 -5.96 -1.81 -2.82
C THR A 56 -4.63 -1.86 -2.08
N PHE A 57 -3.62 -2.41 -2.71
CA PHE A 57 -2.25 -2.42 -2.20
C PHE A 57 -1.31 -1.86 -3.25
N ALA A 58 -0.32 -1.09 -2.81
CA ALA A 58 0.81 -0.68 -3.63
C ALA A 58 2.09 -0.61 -2.81
N LYS A 59 3.17 -1.15 -3.38
CA LYS A 59 4.52 -1.05 -2.88
C LYS A 59 5.35 -0.23 -3.84
N ILE A 60 5.80 0.93 -3.39
CA ILE A 60 6.51 1.92 -4.22
C ILE A 60 7.91 2.11 -3.67
N LYS A 61 8.92 1.91 -4.49
CA LYS A 61 10.33 2.12 -4.14
C LYS A 61 10.83 3.45 -4.68
N PHE A 62 11.59 4.16 -3.87
CA PHE A 62 12.22 5.41 -4.25
C PHE A 62 13.73 5.23 -4.34
N SER A 63 14.35 5.87 -5.32
CA SER A 63 15.80 5.93 -5.47
C SER A 63 16.42 7.13 -4.75
N ASP A 64 15.58 8.00 -4.19
CA ASP A 64 15.95 9.24 -3.49
C ASP A 64 15.08 9.47 -2.26
N ASP A 65 15.38 10.50 -1.48
CA ASP A 65 14.68 10.85 -0.23
C ASP A 65 13.49 11.80 -0.47
N SER A 66 12.98 11.90 -1.70
CA SER A 66 11.90 12.83 -2.04
C SER A 66 10.59 12.55 -1.29
N ALA A 67 10.25 11.28 -1.10
CA ALA A 67 9.10 10.88 -0.31
C ALA A 67 9.34 11.12 1.19
N LEU A 68 10.51 10.75 1.72
CA LEU A 68 10.88 10.96 3.13
C LEU A 68 10.81 12.45 3.50
N THR A 69 11.37 13.32 2.67
CA THR A 69 11.32 14.76 2.89
C THR A 69 9.89 15.30 3.01
N GLN A 70 8.96 14.80 2.21
CA GLN A 70 7.56 15.19 2.30
C GLN A 70 6.90 14.65 3.57
N ILE A 71 7.19 13.40 3.94
CA ILE A 71 6.66 12.74 5.14
C ILE A 71 7.11 13.49 6.39
N GLU A 72 8.37 13.82 6.53
CA GLU A 72 8.92 14.55 7.69
C GLU A 72 8.36 15.96 7.85
N ASN A 73 7.93 16.58 6.75
CA ASN A 73 7.27 17.89 6.76
C ASN A 73 5.74 17.81 6.90
N ASN A 74 5.19 16.61 7.10
CA ASN A 74 3.76 16.38 7.18
C ASN A 74 3.36 15.84 8.56
N ASN A 75 2.71 16.66 9.37
CA ASN A 75 2.33 16.35 10.75
C ASN A 75 1.33 15.19 10.91
N VAL A 76 0.81 14.62 9.84
CA VAL A 76 -0.12 13.48 9.87
C VAL A 76 0.64 12.14 9.91
N TRP A 77 1.88 12.14 9.44
CA TRP A 77 2.75 10.99 9.50
C TRP A 77 3.42 10.90 10.88
N MET A 78 3.32 9.74 11.50
CA MET A 78 3.86 9.48 12.83
C MET A 78 5.05 8.52 12.72
N PRO A 79 6.15 8.79 13.47
CA PRO A 79 7.27 7.84 13.49
C PRO A 79 6.85 6.48 14.07
N LEU A 80 7.46 5.41 13.59
CA LEU A 80 7.27 4.06 14.13
C LEU A 80 8.12 3.84 15.40
N PRO A 81 7.63 3.07 16.39
CA PRO A 81 6.29 2.51 16.46
C PRO A 81 5.24 3.60 16.71
N SER A 82 4.18 3.61 15.91
CA SER A 82 3.08 4.56 16.03
C SER A 82 2.05 4.10 17.08
N ASP A 83 0.81 4.58 16.98
CA ASP A 83 -0.23 4.24 17.93
C ASP A 83 -0.62 2.74 17.95
N GLU A 84 -1.36 2.33 18.98
CA GLU A 84 -1.76 0.94 19.18
C GLU A 84 -2.63 0.39 18.05
N THR A 85 -3.42 1.23 17.39
CA THR A 85 -4.29 0.80 16.27
C THR A 85 -3.46 0.38 15.07
N VAL A 86 -2.46 1.19 14.70
CA VAL A 86 -1.52 0.85 13.61
C VAL A 86 -0.71 -0.39 13.96
N GLN A 87 -0.22 -0.51 15.20
CA GLN A 87 0.51 -1.70 15.63
C GLN A 87 -0.36 -2.96 15.57
N ALA A 88 -1.63 -2.88 15.96
CA ALA A 88 -2.56 -4.00 15.89
C ALA A 88 -2.85 -4.42 14.43
N LEU A 89 -2.98 -3.46 13.51
CA LEU A 89 -3.19 -3.71 12.09
C LEU A 89 -1.95 -4.29 11.38
N LEU A 90 -0.75 -3.86 11.78
CA LEU A 90 0.48 -4.32 11.13
C LEU A 90 0.98 -5.64 11.69
N TYR A 91 0.99 -5.81 13.01
CA TYR A 91 1.72 -6.88 13.67
C TYR A 91 0.93 -7.59 14.78
N GLY A 92 -0.29 -7.14 15.09
CA GLY A 92 -1.12 -7.67 16.16
C GLY A 92 -2.31 -8.49 15.66
N ASP A 93 -3.34 -8.56 16.49
CA ASP A 93 -4.52 -9.41 16.30
C ASP A 93 -5.34 -9.04 15.04
N TYR A 94 -5.15 -7.85 14.50
CA TYR A 94 -5.83 -7.34 13.31
C TYR A 94 -4.96 -7.37 12.05
N SER A 95 -3.76 -7.98 12.11
CA SER A 95 -2.85 -8.07 10.95
C SER A 95 -3.42 -8.90 9.79
N GLY A 96 -4.42 -9.75 10.06
CA GLY A 96 -5.18 -10.47 9.02
C GLY A 96 -5.98 -9.57 8.07
N PHE A 97 -6.17 -8.28 8.40
CA PHE A 97 -6.77 -7.30 7.48
C PHE A 97 -5.75 -6.67 6.51
N VAL A 98 -4.43 -6.84 6.75
CA VAL A 98 -3.35 -6.31 5.90
C VAL A 98 -2.50 -7.47 5.39
N CYS A 99 -3.16 -8.41 4.72
CA CYS A 99 -2.53 -9.64 4.20
C CYS A 99 -2.95 -9.92 2.76
N ASP A 100 -2.21 -10.79 2.09
CA ASP A 100 -2.56 -11.33 0.80
C ASP A 100 -3.64 -12.42 0.93
N GLU A 101 -4.09 -12.98 -0.20
CA GLU A 101 -5.09 -14.07 -0.25
C GLU A 101 -4.66 -15.36 0.46
N ASN A 102 -3.35 -15.54 0.72
CA ASN A 102 -2.77 -16.68 1.42
C ASN A 102 -2.56 -16.40 2.91
N GLY A 103 -2.90 -15.21 3.39
CA GLY A 103 -2.71 -14.77 4.77
C GLY A 103 -1.29 -14.32 5.11
N ASN A 104 -0.44 -14.05 4.10
CA ASN A 104 0.89 -13.49 4.34
C ASN A 104 0.79 -11.98 4.49
N SER A 105 1.53 -11.42 5.46
CA SER A 105 1.59 -9.97 5.64
C SER A 105 2.13 -9.28 4.39
N LEU A 106 1.39 -8.27 3.92
CA LEU A 106 1.78 -7.41 2.80
C LEU A 106 2.85 -6.39 3.17
N ILE A 107 2.92 -6.02 4.46
CA ILE A 107 3.88 -5.06 4.98
C ILE A 107 4.80 -5.81 5.95
N PRO A 108 6.11 -5.88 5.68
CA PRO A 108 7.06 -6.56 6.56
C PRO A 108 7.20 -5.81 7.90
N GLU A 109 7.87 -6.42 8.87
CA GLU A 109 8.25 -5.72 10.09
C GLU A 109 9.22 -4.58 9.78
N ILE A 110 8.81 -3.34 10.05
CA ILE A 110 9.58 -2.12 9.80
C ILE A 110 9.99 -1.54 11.15
N LYS A 111 11.29 -1.36 11.34
CA LYS A 111 11.87 -0.83 12.59
C LYS A 111 12.03 0.68 12.56
N ASN A 112 12.43 1.22 11.41
CA ASN A 112 12.67 2.63 11.21
C ASN A 112 11.75 3.15 10.10
N GLY A 113 10.89 4.10 10.42
CA GLY A 113 9.97 4.62 9.43
C GLY A 113 8.85 5.45 10.01
N TYR A 114 7.83 5.63 9.19
CA TYR A 114 6.67 6.44 9.50
C TYR A 114 5.39 5.70 9.08
N SER A 115 4.31 6.00 9.76
CA SER A 115 2.99 5.53 9.35
C SER A 115 1.95 6.64 9.37
N MET A 116 0.91 6.48 8.57
CA MET A 116 -0.27 7.34 8.50
C MET A 116 -1.50 6.45 8.38
N LEU A 117 -2.46 6.63 9.28
CA LEU A 117 -3.73 5.92 9.26
C LEU A 117 -4.88 6.93 9.07
N ILE A 118 -5.70 6.69 8.06
CA ILE A 118 -6.92 7.43 7.79
C ILE A 118 -8.11 6.51 7.99
N ASP A 119 -8.89 6.76 9.04
CA ASP A 119 -10.19 6.15 9.23
C ASP A 119 -11.21 6.86 8.33
N LYS A 120 -11.79 6.12 7.37
CA LYS A 120 -12.75 6.66 6.38
C LYS A 120 -14.18 6.69 6.92
N GLN A 121 -14.44 6.11 8.11
CA GLN A 121 -15.75 6.07 8.74
C GLN A 121 -15.95 7.18 9.76
N ASP A 122 -17.17 7.32 10.28
CA ASP A 122 -17.50 8.28 11.32
C ASP A 122 -16.79 7.94 12.64
N LYS A 123 -15.87 8.81 13.05
CA LYS A 123 -15.06 8.68 14.25
C LYS A 123 -15.83 8.91 15.56
N SER A 124 -17.08 9.35 15.50
CA SER A 124 -17.91 9.63 16.70
C SER A 124 -18.43 8.38 17.37
N LEU A 125 -18.38 7.22 16.73
CA LEU A 125 -19.00 6.01 17.23
C LEU A 125 -17.98 5.15 17.96
N THR A 126 -17.36 4.23 17.70
CA THR A 126 -16.51 3.34 18.49
C THR A 126 -15.05 3.36 18.00
N ASN A 127 -14.15 2.81 18.80
CA ASN A 127 -12.82 2.48 18.34
C ASN A 127 -12.91 1.74 16.99
N MET A 128 -12.10 2.14 16.03
CA MET A 128 -12.09 1.60 14.67
C MET A 128 -12.05 0.06 14.66
N LEU A 129 -11.22 -0.53 15.53
CA LEU A 129 -11.01 -1.99 15.58
C LEU A 129 -12.19 -2.77 16.21
N GLU A 130 -13.14 -2.09 16.87
CA GLU A 130 -14.33 -2.70 17.45
C GLU A 130 -15.55 -2.69 16.53
N ARG A 131 -15.40 -2.15 15.31
CA ARG A 131 -16.50 -2.02 14.34
C ARG A 131 -16.71 -3.31 13.56
N ALA A 132 -17.93 -3.50 13.10
CA ALA A 132 -18.30 -4.63 12.24
C ALA A 132 -17.72 -4.55 10.83
N SER A 133 -17.37 -3.34 10.38
CA SER A 133 -16.72 -3.08 9.08
C SER A 133 -15.55 -2.12 9.27
N LEU A 134 -14.52 -2.27 8.45
CA LEU A 134 -13.31 -1.44 8.48
C LEU A 134 -13.11 -0.76 7.13
N ASN A 135 -13.12 0.56 7.14
CA ASN A 135 -12.83 1.37 5.95
C ASN A 135 -11.70 2.33 6.29
N PHE A 136 -10.51 2.04 5.80
CA PHE A 136 -9.32 2.81 6.15
C PHE A 136 -8.30 2.86 5.02
N VAL A 137 -7.41 3.86 5.11
CA VAL A 137 -6.17 3.93 4.34
C VAL A 137 -5.00 3.87 5.32
N LEU A 138 -4.05 3.02 5.04
CA LEU A 138 -2.80 2.89 5.78
C LEU A 138 -1.62 3.14 4.85
N GLY A 139 -0.80 4.14 5.17
CA GLY A 139 0.49 4.37 4.58
C GLY A 139 1.60 3.99 5.56
N VAL A 140 2.59 3.25 5.12
CA VAL A 140 3.80 2.93 5.91
C VAL A 140 5.03 3.17 5.06
N TYR A 141 5.97 3.95 5.56
CA TYR A 141 7.22 4.23 4.90
C TYR A 141 8.39 3.65 5.67
N ASP A 142 9.15 2.80 5.02
CA ASP A 142 10.38 2.20 5.52
C ASP A 142 11.58 3.07 5.11
N THR A 143 12.22 3.72 6.08
CA THR A 143 13.39 4.57 5.83
C THR A 143 14.66 3.80 5.51
N ASP A 144 14.74 2.53 5.91
CA ASP A 144 15.92 1.70 5.67
C ASP A 144 16.01 1.25 4.20
N THR A 145 14.85 1.14 3.53
CA THR A 145 14.76 0.66 2.14
C THR A 145 14.17 1.68 1.17
N ASN A 146 13.83 2.89 1.63
CA ASN A 146 13.11 3.92 0.87
C ASN A 146 11.87 3.36 0.18
N THR A 147 11.06 2.60 0.92
CA THR A 147 9.89 1.92 0.38
C THR A 147 8.62 2.41 1.05
N LEU A 148 7.66 2.84 0.25
CA LEU A 148 6.31 3.18 0.67
C LEU A 148 5.39 1.99 0.44
N TYR A 149 4.69 1.58 1.47
CA TYR A 149 3.59 0.64 1.43
C TYR A 149 2.28 1.40 1.60
N TYR A 150 1.36 1.17 0.70
CA TYR A 150 0.01 1.70 0.72
C TYR A 150 -0.98 0.55 0.80
N TYR A 151 -1.93 0.66 1.69
CA TYR A 151 -3.04 -0.27 1.79
C TYR A 151 -4.35 0.48 2.03
N GLU A 152 -5.38 0.13 1.30
CA GLU A 152 -6.73 0.64 1.47
C GLU A 152 -7.67 -0.54 1.59
N LEU A 153 -8.56 -0.50 2.58
CA LEU A 153 -9.60 -1.50 2.79
C LEU A 153 -10.95 -0.82 2.89
N ASP A 154 -11.90 -1.36 2.15
CA ASP A 154 -13.33 -1.03 2.22
C ASP A 154 -14.14 -2.33 2.38
N THR A 155 -14.95 -2.43 3.48
CA THR A 155 -15.78 -3.62 3.78
C THR A 155 -17.22 -3.25 4.14
#